data_ee7bf2e178900e975f19ed4f813d997e
#
_entry.id   ee7bf2e178900e975f19ed4f813d997e
#
_cell.length_a   1.000
_cell.length_b   1.000
_cell.length_c   1.000
_cell.angle_alpha   90.00
_cell.angle_beta   90.00
_cell.angle_gamma   90.00
#
_symmetry.space_group_name_H-M   'P 1'
#
loop_
_entity.id
_entity.type
_entity.pdbx_description
1 polymer ?
#
loop_
_entity_poly.entity_id
_entity_poly.type
_entity_poly.pdbx_seq_one_letter_code
_entity_poly.pdbx_strand_id
1 'polypeptide(L)'
;MMSYGYKPALSEGAIKSPIFQTSTFVFKSAEEGKALFEVAYGLRERRINEELGLIYSRINNPDLEILENRLTLWDASEDCAVFESGMSAISTTLLEMMHPGELLLFSTPLYGGTDHFIHTFLKKIGVHTLAFKPGQEEDEIVKMIEQTGHADQLSMIFIETPANPTNALIDIECCKRIADRFCTDEKKVYVAVDNTYMGPLW
;
A
#
# COMPACT_ATOMS: atom_id res chain seq x y z
N MET A 1 16.05 -4.51 -16.74
CA MET A 1 15.84 -4.28 -15.31
C MET A 1 16.87 -3.34 -14.68
N MET A 2 18.20 -3.51 -14.89
CA MET A 2 19.23 -2.71 -14.21
C MET A 2 19.18 -1.20 -14.47
N SER A 3 18.64 -0.75 -15.60
CA SER A 3 18.48 0.68 -15.95
C SER A 3 17.06 1.20 -15.84
N TYR A 4 16.08 0.36 -15.50
CA TYR A 4 14.68 0.79 -15.40
C TYR A 4 14.51 1.80 -14.27
N GLY A 5 13.78 2.87 -14.55
CA GLY A 5 13.59 3.98 -13.60
C GLY A 5 14.79 4.92 -13.43
N TYR A 6 15.89 4.71 -14.17
CA TYR A 6 17.09 5.54 -14.06
C TYR A 6 17.54 6.08 -15.42
N LYS A 7 17.81 7.39 -15.47
CA LYS A 7 18.33 8.08 -16.67
C LYS A 7 19.76 8.56 -16.42
N PRO A 8 20.80 7.89 -16.94
CA PRO A 8 22.20 8.26 -16.73
C PRO A 8 22.53 9.72 -17.05
N ALA A 9 21.88 10.29 -18.07
CA ALA A 9 22.10 11.68 -18.47
C ALA A 9 21.79 12.71 -17.35
N LEU A 10 20.96 12.34 -16.36
CA LEU A 10 20.68 13.19 -15.20
C LEU A 10 21.73 13.09 -14.10
N SER A 11 22.74 12.24 -14.28
CA SER A 11 23.82 11.99 -13.31
C SER A 11 25.17 11.89 -14.02
N GLU A 12 25.50 12.86 -14.86
CA GLU A 12 26.79 12.96 -15.58
C GLU A 12 27.13 11.72 -16.43
N GLY A 13 26.13 10.97 -16.86
CA GLY A 13 26.32 9.74 -17.62
C GLY A 13 26.70 8.51 -16.79
N ALA A 14 26.59 8.55 -15.48
CA ALA A 14 26.90 7.43 -14.60
C ALA A 14 26.03 6.22 -14.94
N ILE A 15 26.63 5.05 -15.16
CA ILE A 15 25.91 3.81 -15.51
C ILE A 15 25.05 3.31 -14.34
N LYS A 16 25.55 3.47 -13.12
CA LYS A 16 24.81 3.18 -11.88
C LYS A 16 24.31 4.48 -11.29
N SER A 17 23.09 4.46 -10.72
CA SER A 17 22.60 5.59 -9.95
C SER A 17 23.58 5.94 -8.83
N PRO A 18 24.01 7.20 -8.70
CA PRO A 18 24.70 7.67 -7.50
C PRO A 18 23.75 7.67 -6.29
N ILE A 19 24.31 7.78 -5.10
CA ILE A 19 23.55 7.95 -3.87
C ILE A 19 23.24 9.44 -3.71
N PHE A 20 21.96 9.81 -3.76
CA PHE A 20 21.49 11.20 -3.62
C PHE A 20 21.29 11.56 -2.14
N GLN A 21 22.40 11.89 -1.42
CA GLN A 21 22.36 12.30 -0.02
C GLN A 21 22.05 13.80 0.11
N THR A 22 20.88 14.21 -0.33
CA THR A 22 20.41 15.60 -0.16
C THR A 22 18.97 15.62 0.31
N SER A 23 18.61 16.64 1.09
CA SER A 23 17.23 16.84 1.52
C SER A 23 16.41 17.69 0.55
N THR A 24 17.08 18.55 -0.24
CA THR A 24 16.39 19.55 -1.08
C THR A 24 16.94 19.54 -2.50
N PHE A 25 16.07 19.90 -3.44
CA PHE A 25 16.40 20.04 -4.85
C PHE A 25 16.05 21.44 -5.32
N VAL A 26 16.80 21.97 -6.29
CA VAL A 26 16.57 23.30 -6.85
C VAL A 26 15.67 23.22 -8.08
N PHE A 27 14.81 24.21 -8.25
CA PHE A 27 14.03 24.41 -9.47
C PHE A 27 14.80 25.30 -10.44
N LYS A 28 14.58 25.09 -11.73
CA LYS A 28 15.16 25.93 -12.78
C LYS A 28 14.56 27.34 -12.78
N SER A 29 13.28 27.48 -12.38
CA SER A 29 12.59 28.75 -12.24
C SER A 29 11.52 28.71 -11.16
N ALA A 30 11.03 29.87 -10.74
CA ALA A 30 9.90 29.98 -9.81
C ALA A 30 8.61 29.40 -10.40
N GLU A 31 8.42 29.49 -11.70
CA GLU A 31 7.26 28.95 -12.42
C GLU A 31 7.27 27.42 -12.40
N GLU A 32 8.45 26.82 -12.60
CA GLU A 32 8.63 25.35 -12.48
C GLU A 32 8.27 24.89 -11.07
N GLY A 33 8.80 25.56 -10.05
CA GLY A 33 8.49 25.22 -8.65
C GLY A 33 6.99 25.35 -8.36
N LYS A 34 6.35 26.44 -8.80
CA LYS A 34 4.91 26.62 -8.67
C LYS A 34 4.13 25.49 -9.32
N ALA A 35 4.46 25.13 -10.56
CA ALA A 35 3.76 24.07 -11.30
C ALA A 35 3.87 22.70 -10.60
N LEU A 36 5.03 22.39 -10.02
CA LEU A 36 5.25 21.16 -9.25
C LEU A 36 4.38 21.12 -7.99
N PHE A 37 4.36 22.21 -7.22
CA PHE A 37 3.53 22.28 -6.02
C PHE A 37 2.04 22.25 -6.32
N GLU A 38 1.59 22.84 -7.43
CA GLU A 38 0.19 22.75 -7.85
C GLU A 38 -0.27 21.30 -8.06
N VAL A 39 0.58 20.46 -8.67
CA VAL A 39 0.30 19.04 -8.83
C VAL A 39 0.43 18.29 -7.50
N ALA A 40 1.51 18.54 -6.74
CA ALA A 40 1.77 17.86 -5.48
C ALA A 40 0.66 18.08 -4.43
N TYR A 41 0.03 19.24 -4.42
CA TYR A 41 -1.11 19.56 -3.55
C TYR A 41 -2.49 19.27 -4.16
N GLY A 42 -2.54 18.64 -5.34
CA GLY A 42 -3.81 18.31 -5.99
C GLY A 42 -4.61 19.52 -6.48
N LEU A 43 -3.97 20.68 -6.64
CA LEU A 43 -4.62 21.89 -7.14
C LEU A 43 -4.90 21.82 -8.64
N ARG A 44 -4.23 20.94 -9.34
CA ARG A 44 -4.49 20.56 -10.73
C ARG A 44 -4.00 19.15 -11.01
N GLU A 45 -4.54 18.53 -12.04
CA GLU A 45 -4.03 17.25 -12.54
C GLU A 45 -2.69 17.42 -13.27
N ARG A 46 -1.91 16.35 -13.25
CA ARG A 46 -0.68 16.23 -14.03
C ARG A 46 -1.00 16.23 -15.51
N ARG A 47 -0.29 17.04 -16.30
CA ARG A 47 -0.43 17.04 -17.76
C ARG A 47 0.19 15.79 -18.37
N ILE A 48 -0.31 15.37 -19.53
CA ILE A 48 0.29 14.27 -20.29
C ILE A 48 1.75 14.63 -20.61
N ASN A 49 2.68 13.73 -20.28
CA ASN A 49 4.13 13.89 -20.45
C ASN A 49 4.78 15.00 -19.58
N GLU A 50 4.11 15.51 -18.56
CA GLU A 50 4.74 16.38 -17.56
C GLU A 50 5.61 15.53 -16.64
N GLU A 51 6.93 15.73 -16.65
CA GLU A 51 7.82 15.13 -15.65
C GLU A 51 7.68 15.92 -14.34
N LEU A 52 7.32 15.22 -13.27
CA LEU A 52 7.37 15.81 -11.95
C LEU A 52 8.84 15.93 -11.53
N GLY A 53 9.25 17.12 -11.15
CA GLY A 53 10.60 17.35 -10.62
C GLY A 53 10.72 16.90 -9.17
N LEU A 54 11.93 16.94 -8.67
CA LEU A 54 12.25 16.64 -7.28
C LEU A 54 12.03 17.89 -6.42
N ILE A 55 11.45 17.70 -5.24
CA ILE A 55 11.13 18.78 -4.32
C ILE A 55 11.96 18.63 -3.05
N TYR A 56 11.75 17.58 -2.33
CA TYR A 56 12.34 17.33 -1.02
C TYR A 56 12.37 15.84 -0.73
N SER A 57 13.48 15.32 -0.19
CA SER A 57 13.70 13.87 -0.05
C SER A 57 12.69 13.13 0.84
N ARG A 58 11.93 13.82 1.69
CA ARG A 58 10.80 13.21 2.39
C ARG A 58 9.60 12.96 1.47
N ILE A 59 9.47 13.74 0.39
CA ILE A 59 8.39 13.63 -0.59
C ILE A 59 8.82 12.73 -1.73
N ASN A 60 9.98 13.03 -2.33
CA ASN A 60 10.55 12.24 -3.41
C ASN A 60 12.08 12.36 -3.43
N ASN A 61 12.74 11.27 -3.78
CA ASN A 61 14.19 11.18 -3.92
C ASN A 61 14.51 10.22 -5.07
N PRO A 62 15.51 10.51 -5.92
CA PRO A 62 15.83 9.64 -7.05
C PRO A 62 16.10 8.18 -6.67
N ASP A 63 16.75 7.93 -5.54
CA ASP A 63 17.04 6.56 -5.08
C ASP A 63 15.75 5.80 -4.73
N LEU A 64 14.78 6.47 -4.08
CA LEU A 64 13.48 5.89 -3.76
C LEU A 64 12.66 5.67 -5.03
N GLU A 65 12.55 6.66 -5.90
CA GLU A 65 11.79 6.54 -7.15
C GLU A 65 12.34 5.42 -8.07
N ILE A 66 13.68 5.26 -8.13
CA ILE A 66 14.29 4.15 -8.87
C ILE A 66 13.94 2.80 -8.24
N LEU A 67 13.95 2.70 -6.91
CA LEU A 67 13.58 1.48 -6.20
C LEU A 67 12.11 1.14 -6.41
N GLU A 68 11.22 2.11 -6.20
CA GLU A 68 9.77 2.00 -6.40
C GLU A 68 9.45 1.54 -7.82
N ASN A 69 9.98 2.22 -8.83
CA ASN A 69 9.82 1.82 -10.23
C ASN A 69 10.30 0.38 -10.54
N ARG A 70 11.33 -0.10 -9.86
CA ARG A 70 11.82 -1.48 -10.05
C ARG A 70 10.96 -2.51 -9.35
N LEU A 71 10.43 -2.18 -8.18
CA LEU A 71 9.53 -3.08 -7.44
C LEU A 71 8.22 -3.30 -8.20
N THR A 72 7.69 -2.28 -8.88
CA THR A 72 6.48 -2.46 -9.71
C THR A 72 6.62 -3.54 -10.78
N LEU A 73 7.85 -3.78 -11.28
CA LEU A 73 8.09 -4.83 -12.28
C LEU A 73 7.98 -6.26 -11.71
N TRP A 74 8.21 -6.42 -10.41
CA TRP A 74 8.16 -7.73 -9.76
C TRP A 74 6.72 -8.19 -9.53
N ASP A 75 5.87 -7.29 -9.07
CA ASP A 75 4.48 -7.57 -8.75
C ASP A 75 3.52 -7.22 -9.89
N ALA A 76 4.05 -6.70 -11.03
CA ALA A 76 3.25 -6.14 -12.11
C ALA A 76 2.21 -5.12 -11.58
N SER A 77 2.60 -4.36 -10.56
CA SER A 77 1.75 -3.39 -9.89
C SER A 77 1.66 -2.07 -10.67
N GLU A 78 0.60 -1.32 -10.44
CA GLU A 78 0.40 0.00 -11.04
C GLU A 78 1.38 1.02 -10.45
N ASP A 79 1.66 0.93 -9.15
CA ASP A 79 2.55 1.83 -8.43
C ASP A 79 3.18 1.14 -7.22
N CYS A 80 4.15 1.81 -6.59
CA CYS A 80 4.86 1.35 -5.40
C CYS A 80 5.22 2.52 -4.50
N ALA A 81 5.11 2.32 -3.20
CA ALA A 81 5.62 3.24 -2.19
C ALA A 81 6.56 2.50 -1.23
N VAL A 82 7.74 3.07 -0.98
CA VAL A 82 8.76 2.50 -0.10
C VAL A 82 8.72 3.18 1.26
N PHE A 83 8.79 2.38 2.31
CA PHE A 83 8.78 2.83 3.70
C PHE A 83 10.03 2.35 4.43
N GLU A 84 10.36 2.98 5.55
CA GLU A 84 11.54 2.64 6.37
C GLU A 84 11.37 1.33 7.16
N SER A 85 10.15 0.82 7.27
CA SER A 85 9.86 -0.46 7.93
C SER A 85 8.56 -1.08 7.42
N GLY A 86 8.43 -2.40 7.56
CA GLY A 86 7.18 -3.10 7.24
C GLY A 86 6.00 -2.58 8.06
N MET A 87 6.22 -2.28 9.35
CA MET A 87 5.16 -1.69 10.18
C MET A 87 4.74 -0.29 9.72
N SER A 88 5.66 0.53 9.20
CA SER A 88 5.29 1.81 8.59
C SER A 88 4.44 1.61 7.34
N ALA A 89 4.77 0.64 6.49
CA ALA A 89 3.97 0.28 5.32
C ALA A 89 2.56 -0.17 5.73
N ILE A 90 2.47 -1.12 6.67
CA ILE A 90 1.21 -1.67 7.16
C ILE A 90 0.35 -0.59 7.82
N SER A 91 0.92 0.17 8.76
CA SER A 91 0.16 1.18 9.51
C SER A 91 -0.30 2.32 8.61
N THR A 92 0.53 2.77 7.68
CA THR A 92 0.15 3.82 6.71
C THR A 92 -0.97 3.34 5.80
N THR A 93 -0.88 2.12 5.26
CA THR A 93 -1.93 1.54 4.43
C THR A 93 -3.25 1.43 5.18
N LEU A 94 -3.22 0.91 6.41
CA LEU A 94 -4.44 0.76 7.21
C LEU A 94 -5.04 2.12 7.62
N LEU A 95 -4.21 3.12 7.93
CA LEU A 95 -4.69 4.46 8.30
C LEU A 95 -5.21 5.26 7.11
N GLU A 96 -4.61 5.10 5.93
CA GLU A 96 -5.06 5.77 4.72
C GLU A 96 -6.38 5.21 4.19
N MET A 97 -6.54 3.88 4.29
CA MET A 97 -7.64 3.19 3.63
C MET A 97 -8.80 2.81 4.56
N MET A 98 -8.66 3.03 5.88
CA MET A 98 -9.70 2.68 6.86
C MET A 98 -10.19 3.91 7.60
N HIS A 99 -11.51 4.11 7.60
CA HIS A 99 -12.15 5.24 8.28
C HIS A 99 -12.96 4.79 9.49
N PRO A 100 -13.23 5.67 10.45
CA PRO A 100 -14.10 5.37 11.58
C PRO A 100 -15.49 4.89 11.12
N GLY A 101 -15.96 3.79 11.71
CA GLY A 101 -17.23 3.14 11.35
C GLY A 101 -17.09 2.04 10.29
N GLU A 102 -15.99 1.95 9.58
CA GLU A 102 -15.76 0.89 8.60
C GLU A 102 -15.36 -0.44 9.26
N LEU A 103 -15.55 -1.53 8.52
CA LEU A 103 -15.20 -2.88 8.93
C LEU A 103 -13.93 -3.36 8.22
N LEU A 104 -12.96 -3.78 9.02
CA LEU A 104 -11.77 -4.51 8.59
C LEU A 104 -11.98 -6.01 8.87
N LEU A 105 -12.00 -6.83 7.83
CA LEU A 105 -11.83 -8.27 7.95
C LEU A 105 -10.33 -8.59 7.91
N PHE A 106 -9.83 -9.44 8.79
CA PHE A 106 -8.40 -9.79 8.77
C PHE A 106 -8.16 -11.27 9.10
N SER A 107 -7.09 -11.84 8.52
CA SER A 107 -6.69 -13.22 8.83
C SER A 107 -6.02 -13.32 10.19
N THR A 108 -6.13 -14.48 10.84
CA THR A 108 -5.41 -14.77 12.08
C THR A 108 -4.79 -16.16 12.01
N PRO A 109 -3.53 -16.36 12.49
CA PRO A 109 -2.68 -15.36 13.14
C PRO A 109 -2.09 -14.34 12.17
N LEU A 110 -1.70 -13.18 12.69
CA LEU A 110 -0.92 -12.15 12.04
C LEU A 110 0.40 -11.92 12.80
N TYR A 111 1.35 -11.25 12.15
CA TYR A 111 2.50 -10.69 12.85
C TYR A 111 2.06 -9.87 14.07
N GLY A 112 2.76 -10.08 15.20
CA GLY A 112 2.34 -9.48 16.48
C GLY A 112 2.21 -7.96 16.49
N GLY A 113 3.03 -7.25 15.71
CA GLY A 113 2.92 -5.80 15.55
C GLY A 113 1.63 -5.38 14.85
N THR A 114 1.25 -6.09 13.79
CA THR A 114 0.00 -5.86 13.04
C THR A 114 -1.22 -6.19 13.88
N ASP A 115 -1.21 -7.35 14.55
CA ASP A 115 -2.29 -7.76 15.45
C ASP A 115 -2.51 -6.73 16.58
N HIS A 116 -1.42 -6.30 17.21
CA HIS A 116 -1.49 -5.26 18.23
C HIS A 116 -2.04 -3.94 17.69
N PHE A 117 -1.60 -3.51 16.51
CA PHE A 117 -2.06 -2.28 15.88
C PHE A 117 -3.58 -2.32 15.60
N ILE A 118 -4.07 -3.43 15.03
CA ILE A 118 -5.49 -3.64 14.75
C ILE A 118 -6.30 -3.60 16.06
N HIS A 119 -5.90 -4.37 17.06
CA HIS A 119 -6.69 -4.53 18.29
C HIS A 119 -6.63 -3.32 19.23
N THR A 120 -5.57 -2.51 19.16
CA THR A 120 -5.40 -1.38 20.09
C THR A 120 -5.63 -0.05 19.43
N PHE A 121 -5.04 0.20 18.25
CA PHE A 121 -5.09 1.50 17.61
C PHE A 121 -6.35 1.68 16.76
N LEU A 122 -6.60 0.77 15.81
CA LEU A 122 -7.76 0.90 14.90
C LEU A 122 -9.08 0.90 15.66
N LYS A 123 -9.21 0.07 16.70
CA LYS A 123 -10.40 0.12 17.56
C LYS A 123 -10.60 1.46 18.25
N LYS A 124 -9.54 2.12 18.70
CA LYS A 124 -9.63 3.44 19.37
C LYS A 124 -10.11 4.54 18.42
N ILE A 125 -9.81 4.43 17.15
CA ILE A 125 -10.30 5.38 16.13
C ILE A 125 -11.65 4.99 15.54
N GLY A 126 -12.29 3.92 16.05
CA GLY A 126 -13.65 3.56 15.69
C GLY A 126 -13.77 2.62 14.48
N VAL A 127 -12.72 1.94 14.09
CA VAL A 127 -12.77 0.89 13.06
C VAL A 127 -13.29 -0.41 13.68
N HIS A 128 -14.31 -1.01 13.07
CA HIS A 128 -14.79 -2.34 13.41
C HIS A 128 -13.85 -3.41 12.88
N THR A 129 -13.63 -4.47 13.62
CA THR A 129 -12.68 -5.52 13.23
C THR A 129 -13.29 -6.90 13.37
N LEU A 130 -13.09 -7.75 12.37
CA LEU A 130 -13.52 -9.15 12.35
C LEU A 130 -12.37 -10.04 11.92
N ALA A 131 -12.07 -11.06 12.73
CA ALA A 131 -11.00 -12.02 12.42
C ALA A 131 -11.57 -13.30 11.79
N PHE A 132 -10.85 -13.86 10.81
CA PHE A 132 -11.12 -15.20 10.28
C PHE A 132 -9.87 -16.07 10.31
N LYS A 133 -10.04 -17.39 10.20
CA LYS A 133 -8.95 -18.36 10.30
C LYS A 133 -8.64 -19.02 8.96
N PRO A 134 -7.40 -19.49 8.76
CA PRO A 134 -7.07 -20.34 7.61
C PRO A 134 -8.01 -21.55 7.51
N GLY A 135 -8.40 -21.88 6.29
CA GLY A 135 -9.26 -23.05 6.01
C GLY A 135 -10.75 -22.86 6.29
N GLN A 136 -11.18 -21.67 6.69
CA GLN A 136 -12.61 -21.37 6.73
C GLN A 136 -13.16 -21.21 5.31
N GLU A 137 -14.35 -21.77 5.08
CA GLU A 137 -15.03 -21.70 3.78
C GLU A 137 -15.56 -20.29 3.51
N GLU A 138 -15.60 -19.91 2.24
CA GLU A 138 -16.08 -18.60 1.77
C GLU A 138 -17.45 -18.22 2.35
N ASP A 139 -18.42 -19.14 2.26
CA ASP A 139 -19.79 -18.89 2.76
C ASP A 139 -19.84 -18.76 4.30
N GLU A 140 -18.93 -19.38 5.02
CA GLU A 140 -18.81 -19.21 6.47
C GLU A 140 -18.32 -17.80 6.81
N ILE A 141 -17.27 -17.34 6.13
CA ILE A 141 -16.72 -16.00 6.31
C ILE A 141 -17.77 -14.93 5.95
N VAL A 142 -18.48 -15.10 4.85
CA VAL A 142 -19.55 -14.19 4.43
C VAL A 142 -20.63 -14.09 5.51
N LYS A 143 -21.10 -15.22 6.06
CA LYS A 143 -22.06 -15.24 7.17
C LYS A 143 -21.53 -14.52 8.42
N MET A 144 -20.24 -14.68 8.73
CA MET A 144 -19.63 -13.98 9.85
C MET A 144 -19.66 -12.47 9.62
N ILE A 145 -19.36 -11.99 8.41
CA ILE A 145 -19.44 -10.57 8.05
C ILE A 145 -20.88 -10.06 8.21
N GLU A 146 -21.86 -10.75 7.66
CA GLU A 146 -23.28 -10.39 7.75
C GLU A 146 -23.78 -10.31 9.21
N GLN A 147 -23.33 -11.23 10.06
CA GLN A 147 -23.69 -11.27 11.49
C GLN A 147 -23.11 -10.12 12.31
N THR A 148 -22.09 -9.40 11.81
CA THR A 148 -21.57 -8.22 12.51
C THR A 148 -22.57 -7.05 12.57
N GLY A 149 -23.54 -7.02 11.64
CA GLY A 149 -24.38 -5.85 11.40
C GLY A 149 -23.67 -4.67 10.71
N HIS A 150 -22.43 -4.89 10.24
CA HIS A 150 -21.57 -3.90 9.57
C HIS A 150 -21.13 -4.36 8.17
N ALA A 151 -21.86 -5.28 7.55
CA ALA A 151 -21.46 -5.87 6.28
C ALA A 151 -21.36 -4.84 5.14
N ASP A 152 -22.24 -3.87 5.13
CA ASP A 152 -22.23 -2.73 4.20
C ASP A 152 -21.05 -1.75 4.42
N GLN A 153 -20.37 -1.88 5.55
CA GLN A 153 -19.21 -1.07 5.94
C GLN A 153 -17.87 -1.79 5.70
N LEU A 154 -17.88 -3.05 5.21
CA LEU A 154 -16.65 -3.76 4.88
C LEU A 154 -15.86 -2.99 3.82
N SER A 155 -14.66 -2.51 4.16
CA SER A 155 -13.82 -1.69 3.29
C SER A 155 -12.51 -2.37 2.93
N MET A 156 -12.01 -3.26 3.79
CA MET A 156 -10.78 -3.97 3.51
C MET A 156 -10.77 -5.39 4.09
N ILE A 157 -10.11 -6.28 3.37
CA ILE A 157 -9.67 -7.59 3.84
C ILE A 157 -8.15 -7.57 3.91
N PHE A 158 -7.58 -7.63 5.12
CA PHE A 158 -6.14 -7.67 5.34
C PHE A 158 -5.71 -9.09 5.69
N ILE A 159 -4.76 -9.63 4.94
CA ILE A 159 -4.25 -10.99 5.17
C ILE A 159 -2.73 -11.01 5.21
N GLU A 160 -2.18 -11.94 5.97
CA GLU A 160 -0.77 -12.29 5.97
C GLU A 160 -0.62 -13.74 5.50
N THR A 161 0.12 -13.95 4.42
CA THR A 161 0.30 -15.29 3.85
C THR A 161 1.65 -15.44 3.15
N PRO A 162 2.52 -16.37 3.61
CA PRO A 162 2.43 -17.19 4.83
C PRO A 162 2.49 -16.35 6.11
N ALA A 163 1.73 -16.74 7.13
CA ALA A 163 1.61 -15.99 8.38
C ALA A 163 2.76 -16.28 9.36
N ASN A 164 3.26 -15.25 10.03
CA ASN A 164 4.23 -15.38 11.11
C ASN A 164 3.49 -15.63 12.46
N PRO A 165 3.86 -16.65 13.28
CA PRO A 165 4.99 -17.58 13.09
C PRO A 165 4.57 -18.96 12.52
N THR A 166 3.33 -19.15 12.18
CA THR A 166 2.73 -20.45 11.90
C THR A 166 2.92 -20.98 10.49
N ASN A 167 3.34 -20.11 9.55
CA ASN A 167 3.34 -20.38 8.11
C ASN A 167 1.96 -20.76 7.55
N ALA A 168 0.89 -20.36 8.23
CA ALA A 168 -0.46 -20.59 7.74
C ALA A 168 -0.68 -19.88 6.41
N LEU A 169 -1.36 -20.56 5.49
CA LEU A 169 -1.67 -20.04 4.16
C LEU A 169 -3.12 -19.59 4.10
N ILE A 170 -3.34 -18.45 3.47
CA ILE A 170 -4.66 -17.89 3.18
C ILE A 170 -4.88 -17.93 1.67
N ASP A 171 -6.05 -18.35 1.24
CA ASP A 171 -6.47 -18.31 -0.16
C ASP A 171 -6.81 -16.87 -0.56
N ILE A 172 -5.89 -16.24 -1.32
CA ILE A 172 -6.04 -14.86 -1.82
C ILE A 172 -7.23 -14.73 -2.76
N GLU A 173 -7.46 -15.74 -3.62
CA GLU A 173 -8.60 -15.73 -4.55
C GLU A 173 -9.94 -15.81 -3.81
N CYS A 174 -10.01 -16.60 -2.75
CA CYS A 174 -11.18 -16.64 -1.87
C CYS A 174 -11.44 -15.25 -1.25
N CYS A 175 -10.40 -14.60 -0.71
CA CYS A 175 -10.52 -13.23 -0.17
C CYS A 175 -11.00 -12.23 -1.24
N LYS A 176 -10.51 -12.36 -2.48
CA LYS A 176 -10.95 -11.52 -3.59
C LYS A 176 -12.42 -11.76 -3.94
N ARG A 177 -12.88 -13.02 -4.02
CA ARG A 177 -14.30 -13.32 -4.25
C ARG A 177 -15.19 -12.77 -3.14
N ILE A 178 -14.76 -12.88 -1.89
CA ILE A 178 -15.49 -12.26 -0.75
C ILE A 178 -15.55 -10.75 -0.92
N ALA A 179 -14.41 -10.09 -1.21
CA ALA A 179 -14.38 -8.64 -1.44
C ALA A 179 -15.37 -8.22 -2.54
N ASP A 180 -15.39 -8.95 -3.66
CA ASP A 180 -16.27 -8.65 -4.80
C ASP A 180 -17.76 -8.76 -4.46
N ARG A 181 -18.14 -9.65 -3.53
CA ARG A 181 -19.54 -9.75 -3.05
C ARG A 181 -20.04 -8.51 -2.31
N PHE A 182 -19.12 -7.77 -1.68
CA PHE A 182 -19.43 -6.57 -0.90
C PHE A 182 -19.06 -5.26 -1.61
N CYS A 183 -18.49 -5.33 -2.82
CA CYS A 183 -18.30 -4.16 -3.68
C CYS A 183 -19.64 -3.65 -4.22
N THR A 184 -19.74 -2.34 -4.38
CA THR A 184 -20.85 -1.66 -5.07
C THR A 184 -20.30 -0.69 -6.10
N ASP A 185 -21.14 -0.07 -6.91
CA ASP A 185 -20.72 0.96 -7.87
C ASP A 185 -20.03 2.16 -7.17
N GLU A 186 -20.40 2.42 -5.92
CA GLU A 186 -19.89 3.56 -5.13
C GLU A 186 -18.77 3.16 -4.17
N LYS A 187 -18.62 1.86 -3.87
CA LYS A 187 -17.66 1.37 -2.85
C LYS A 187 -16.89 0.17 -3.32
N LYS A 188 -15.55 0.25 -3.22
CA LYS A 188 -14.66 -0.89 -3.40
C LYS A 188 -14.25 -1.47 -2.06
N VAL A 189 -14.13 -2.80 -2.00
CA VAL A 189 -13.50 -3.52 -0.90
C VAL A 189 -12.11 -3.97 -1.37
N TYR A 190 -11.10 -3.53 -0.67
CA TYR A 190 -9.71 -3.83 -1.02
C TYR A 190 -9.23 -5.12 -0.36
N VAL A 191 -8.37 -5.86 -1.03
CA VAL A 191 -7.62 -6.98 -0.44
C VAL A 191 -6.17 -6.56 -0.32
N ALA A 192 -5.68 -6.45 0.91
CA ALA A 192 -4.29 -6.15 1.23
C ALA A 192 -3.58 -7.42 1.71
N VAL A 193 -2.42 -7.69 1.14
CA VAL A 193 -1.65 -8.91 1.43
C VAL A 193 -0.28 -8.53 1.98
N ASP A 194 0.00 -8.93 3.22
CA ASP A 194 1.36 -8.94 3.75
C ASP A 194 2.05 -10.22 3.27
N ASN A 195 2.96 -10.06 2.32
CA ASN A 195 3.73 -11.14 1.69
C ASN A 195 5.20 -11.15 2.16
N THR A 196 5.47 -10.73 3.37
CA THR A 196 6.83 -10.57 3.91
C THR A 196 7.68 -11.84 3.75
N TYR A 197 7.09 -13.02 3.95
CA TYR A 197 7.84 -14.29 3.91
C TYR A 197 8.18 -14.79 2.51
N MET A 198 7.38 -14.44 1.51
CA MET A 198 7.60 -14.91 0.12
C MET A 198 8.33 -13.87 -0.73
N GLY A 199 8.19 -12.58 -0.39
CA GLY A 199 8.76 -11.50 -1.16
C GLY A 199 8.16 -11.39 -2.57
N PRO A 200 8.78 -10.59 -3.45
CA PRO A 200 8.17 -10.23 -4.73
C PRO A 200 8.27 -11.32 -5.81
N LEU A 201 8.80 -12.48 -5.52
CA LEU A 201 9.03 -13.54 -6.53
C LEU A 201 8.05 -14.71 -6.46
N TRP A 202 7.17 -14.75 -5.45
CA TRP A 202 6.29 -15.89 -5.16
C TRP A 202 4.87 -15.45 -4.85
#